data_37037c14d4c407610ae409c2383ec6cb
#
_entry.id   37037c14d4c407610ae409c2383ec6cb
#
_cell.length_a   1.000
_cell.length_b   1.000
_cell.length_c   1.000
_cell.angle_alpha   90.00
_cell.angle_beta   90.00
_cell.angle_gamma   90.00
#
_symmetry.space_group_name_H-M   'P 1'
#
loop_
_entity.id
_entity.type
_entity.pdbx_description
1 polymer ?
#
loop_
_entity_poly.entity_id
_entity_poly.type
_entity_poly.pdbx_seq_one_letter_code
_entity_poly.pdbx_strand_id
1 'polypeptide(L)'
;SSFAADLKKWLQIMETYESGGHAYHATMPTDALIKFRDTMRETETYGFEKLRDQQIELGTRVRKLLTDRGIQSVAADGFQAPGVVVSYTNNSNIQTGKAFSEVGLQIAAGVPLQCDEGEDFKSFRLGLFGLEKLYNVDRTVETLAEALNKVYQ
;
A
#
# COMPACT_ATOMS: atom_id res chain seq x y z
N SER A 1 24.12 -7.52 14.94
CA SER A 1 22.71 -7.24 14.61
C SER A 1 22.10 -6.35 15.68
N SER A 2 21.09 -5.58 15.35
CA SER A 2 20.35 -4.84 16.38
C SER A 2 19.57 -5.82 17.27
N PHE A 3 19.39 -5.46 18.54
CA PHE A 3 18.68 -6.28 19.51
C PHE A 3 17.30 -6.78 19.01
N ALA A 4 16.50 -5.90 18.44
CA ALA A 4 15.17 -6.23 17.93
C ALA A 4 15.18 -7.08 16.64
N ALA A 5 16.23 -7.01 15.84
CA ALA A 5 16.37 -7.70 14.57
C ALA A 5 17.24 -8.98 14.64
N ASP A 6 17.57 -9.44 15.84
CA ASP A 6 18.30 -10.71 16.03
C ASP A 6 17.36 -11.91 15.88
N LEU A 7 17.09 -12.28 14.63
CA LEU A 7 16.17 -13.36 14.29
C LEU A 7 16.61 -14.70 14.86
N LYS A 8 17.92 -14.93 14.99
CA LYS A 8 18.45 -16.17 15.60
C LYS A 8 18.08 -16.22 17.08
N LYS A 9 18.20 -15.08 17.77
CA LYS A 9 17.82 -15.02 19.20
C LYS A 9 16.32 -15.20 19.39
N TRP A 10 15.50 -14.59 18.53
CA TRP A 10 14.05 -14.78 18.57
C TRP A 10 13.65 -16.23 18.30
N LEU A 11 14.28 -16.92 17.34
CA LEU A 11 14.04 -18.34 17.09
C LEU A 11 14.32 -19.18 18.33
N GLN A 12 15.47 -18.99 18.98
CA GLN A 12 15.81 -19.69 20.22
C GLN A 12 14.78 -19.49 21.35
N ILE A 13 14.24 -18.27 21.46
CA ILE A 13 13.17 -17.96 22.42
C ILE A 13 11.90 -18.75 22.10
N MET A 14 11.50 -18.76 20.83
CA MET A 14 10.31 -19.48 20.36
C MET A 14 10.44 -21.00 20.60
N GLU A 15 11.57 -21.61 20.24
CA GLU A 15 11.86 -23.03 20.46
C GLU A 15 11.84 -23.40 21.97
N THR A 16 12.31 -22.49 22.83
CA THR A 16 12.24 -22.67 24.27
C THR A 16 10.80 -22.74 24.77
N TYR A 17 9.92 -21.85 24.29
CA TYR A 17 8.50 -21.88 24.66
C TYR A 17 7.78 -23.09 24.07
N GLU A 18 8.06 -23.50 22.84
CA GLU A 18 7.50 -24.68 22.20
C GLU A 18 7.87 -25.98 22.96
N SER A 19 9.06 -26.02 23.53
CA SER A 19 9.50 -27.13 24.39
C SER A 19 8.94 -27.08 25.84
N GLY A 20 8.06 -26.14 26.16
CA GLY A 20 7.45 -25.97 27.48
C GLY A 20 8.32 -25.21 28.47
N GLY A 21 9.45 -24.63 28.05
CA GLY A 21 10.32 -23.81 28.87
C GLY A 21 9.90 -22.33 28.90
N HIS A 22 10.76 -21.51 29.49
CA HIS A 22 10.60 -20.05 29.56
C HIS A 22 11.93 -19.37 29.24
N ALA A 23 11.88 -18.35 28.40
CA ALA A 23 13.02 -17.50 28.11
C ALA A 23 12.57 -16.05 27.89
N TYR A 24 13.36 -15.10 28.41
CA TYR A 24 13.11 -13.67 28.25
C TYR A 24 14.23 -13.05 27.42
N HIS A 25 13.83 -12.27 26.41
CA HIS A 25 14.75 -11.48 25.59
C HIS A 25 14.30 -10.02 25.50
N ALA A 26 13.04 -9.79 25.28
CA ALA A 26 12.43 -8.46 25.21
C ALA A 26 10.94 -8.55 25.52
N THR A 27 10.34 -7.44 25.94
CA THR A 27 8.88 -7.34 26.06
C THR A 27 8.26 -7.40 24.67
N MET A 28 7.38 -8.34 24.46
CA MET A 28 6.66 -8.47 23.18
C MET A 28 5.56 -7.42 23.07
N PRO A 29 5.32 -6.85 21.90
CA PRO A 29 4.21 -5.93 21.64
C PRO A 29 2.89 -6.73 21.54
N THR A 30 2.43 -7.28 22.66
CA THR A 30 1.31 -8.23 22.71
C THR A 30 0.05 -7.68 22.09
N ASP A 31 -0.28 -6.39 22.32
CA ASP A 31 -1.47 -5.76 21.74
C ASP A 31 -1.39 -5.69 20.23
N ALA A 32 -0.21 -5.37 19.68
CA ALA A 32 0.00 -5.35 18.24
C ALA A 32 -0.10 -6.76 17.62
N LEU A 33 0.40 -7.78 18.30
CA LEU A 33 0.31 -9.18 17.86
C LEU A 33 -1.13 -9.69 17.89
N ILE A 34 -1.91 -9.34 18.91
CA ILE A 34 -3.33 -9.67 18.99
C ILE A 34 -4.08 -9.02 17.80
N LYS A 35 -3.86 -7.72 17.58
CA LYS A 35 -4.50 -7.01 16.48
C LYS A 35 -4.11 -7.58 15.12
N PHE A 36 -2.84 -7.94 14.94
CA PHE A 36 -2.36 -8.57 13.72
C PHE A 36 -3.05 -9.93 13.47
N ARG A 37 -3.10 -10.79 14.51
CA ARG A 37 -3.83 -12.06 14.45
C ARG A 37 -5.29 -11.86 14.05
N ASP A 38 -5.97 -10.89 14.66
CA ASP A 38 -7.39 -10.66 14.41
C ASP A 38 -7.62 -10.16 12.99
N THR A 39 -6.75 -9.28 12.47
CA THR A 39 -6.77 -8.85 11.06
C THR A 39 -6.51 -10.01 10.10
N MET A 40 -5.59 -10.92 10.44
CA MET A 40 -5.36 -12.14 9.63
C MET A 40 -6.62 -13.02 9.56
N ARG A 41 -7.30 -13.22 10.69
CA ARG A 41 -8.56 -13.99 10.76
C ARG A 41 -9.70 -13.33 9.99
N GLU A 42 -9.80 -12.01 10.09
CA GLU A 42 -10.76 -11.23 9.30
C GLU A 42 -10.52 -11.42 7.80
N THR A 43 -9.25 -11.32 7.38
CA THR A 43 -8.83 -11.52 5.99
C THR A 43 -9.17 -12.93 5.49
N GLU A 44 -8.86 -13.95 6.27
CA GLU A 44 -9.18 -15.35 5.96
C GLU A 44 -10.69 -15.58 5.86
N THR A 45 -11.46 -15.05 6.81
CA THR A 45 -12.93 -15.17 6.83
C THR A 45 -13.56 -14.49 5.62
N TYR A 46 -13.05 -13.36 5.20
CA TYR A 46 -13.52 -12.66 4.01
C TYR A 46 -13.21 -13.42 2.71
N GLY A 47 -12.09 -14.13 2.67
CA GLY A 47 -11.65 -15.01 1.59
C GLY A 47 -10.52 -14.41 0.74
N PHE A 48 -9.39 -15.11 0.68
CA PHE A 48 -8.20 -14.65 -0.04
C PHE A 48 -8.42 -14.50 -1.55
N GLU A 49 -9.15 -15.44 -2.17
CA GLU A 49 -9.47 -15.38 -3.59
C GLU A 49 -10.31 -14.14 -3.93
N LYS A 50 -11.34 -13.89 -3.13
CA LYS A 50 -12.19 -12.71 -3.29
C LYS A 50 -11.40 -11.41 -3.13
N LEU A 51 -10.51 -11.34 -2.13
CA LEU A 51 -9.66 -10.18 -1.91
C LEU A 51 -8.68 -9.97 -3.06
N ARG A 52 -8.09 -11.04 -3.60
CA ARG A 52 -7.23 -10.98 -4.77
C ARG A 52 -7.97 -10.38 -5.97
N ASP A 53 -9.17 -10.88 -6.25
CA ASP A 53 -9.95 -10.45 -7.40
C ASP A 53 -10.39 -8.98 -7.25
N GLN A 54 -10.81 -8.57 -6.06
CA GLN A 54 -11.13 -7.18 -5.75
C GLN A 54 -9.90 -6.26 -5.82
N GLN A 55 -8.71 -6.75 -5.41
CA GLN A 55 -7.47 -5.97 -5.55
C GLN A 55 -7.11 -5.75 -7.02
N ILE A 56 -7.27 -6.77 -7.86
CA ILE A 56 -7.04 -6.66 -9.32
C ILE A 56 -8.06 -5.71 -9.94
N GLU A 57 -9.33 -5.83 -9.58
CA GLU A 57 -10.39 -4.93 -10.03
C GLU A 57 -10.08 -3.48 -9.66
N LEU A 58 -9.79 -3.21 -8.38
CA LEU A 58 -9.48 -1.88 -7.90
C LEU A 58 -8.27 -1.27 -8.65
N GLY A 59 -7.19 -2.03 -8.79
CA GLY A 59 -6.00 -1.59 -9.51
C GLY A 59 -6.28 -1.25 -10.97
N THR A 60 -7.06 -2.07 -11.65
CA THR A 60 -7.47 -1.87 -13.05
C THR A 60 -8.34 -0.62 -13.18
N ARG A 61 -9.35 -0.45 -12.34
CA ARG A 61 -10.27 0.69 -12.38
C ARG A 61 -9.56 2.01 -12.06
N VAL A 62 -8.65 2.01 -11.08
CA VAL A 62 -7.86 3.21 -10.74
C VAL A 62 -6.94 3.60 -11.91
N ARG A 63 -6.27 2.64 -12.56
CA ARG A 63 -5.45 2.93 -13.74
C ARG A 63 -6.29 3.52 -14.88
N LYS A 64 -7.44 2.90 -15.16
CA LYS A 64 -8.35 3.43 -16.17
C LYS A 64 -8.80 4.85 -15.83
N LEU A 65 -9.17 5.11 -14.58
CA LEU A 65 -9.57 6.44 -14.10
C LEU A 65 -8.49 7.51 -14.35
N LEU A 66 -7.22 7.16 -14.16
CA LEU A 66 -6.07 8.05 -14.41
C LEU A 66 -5.81 8.20 -15.92
N THR A 67 -5.79 7.11 -16.66
CA THR A 67 -5.56 7.12 -18.11
C THR A 67 -6.62 7.92 -18.86
N ASP A 68 -7.90 7.78 -18.49
CA ASP A 68 -9.01 8.54 -19.08
C ASP A 68 -8.85 10.07 -18.86
N ARG A 69 -8.03 10.48 -17.89
CA ARG A 69 -7.65 11.88 -17.61
C ARG A 69 -6.30 12.29 -18.24
N GLY A 70 -5.69 11.44 -19.06
CA GLY A 70 -4.39 11.68 -19.67
C GLY A 70 -3.20 11.52 -18.72
N ILE A 71 -3.41 10.96 -17.53
CA ILE A 71 -2.35 10.72 -16.55
C ILE A 71 -1.70 9.36 -16.85
N GLN A 72 -0.44 9.39 -17.31
CA GLN A 72 0.26 8.20 -17.76
C GLN A 72 0.79 7.34 -16.60
N SER A 73 0.71 6.02 -16.75
CA SER A 73 1.34 5.05 -15.85
C SER A 73 2.84 4.99 -16.07
N VAL A 74 3.61 4.87 -14.98
CA VAL A 74 5.04 4.56 -15.06
C VAL A 74 5.25 3.08 -15.42
N ALA A 75 4.40 2.20 -14.94
CA ALA A 75 4.46 0.78 -15.28
C ALA A 75 4.02 0.55 -16.73
N ALA A 76 4.82 -0.20 -17.48
CA ALA A 76 4.45 -0.68 -18.80
C ALA A 76 3.30 -1.70 -18.73
N ASP A 77 2.64 -1.93 -19.86
CA ASP A 77 1.57 -2.93 -19.97
C ASP A 77 2.10 -4.33 -19.66
N GLY A 78 1.34 -5.06 -18.86
CA GLY A 78 1.71 -6.39 -18.36
C GLY A 78 2.59 -6.38 -17.09
N PHE A 79 3.08 -5.22 -16.65
CA PHE A 79 3.91 -5.07 -15.43
C PHE A 79 3.23 -4.26 -14.33
N GLN A 80 1.94 -4.01 -14.46
CA GLN A 80 1.18 -3.23 -13.49
C GLN A 80 0.89 -4.05 -12.23
N ALA A 81 1.36 -3.54 -11.07
CA ALA A 81 1.01 -4.12 -9.78
C ALA A 81 -0.42 -3.72 -9.37
N PRO A 82 -1.27 -4.63 -8.90
CA PRO A 82 -2.65 -4.30 -8.55
C PRO A 82 -2.77 -3.46 -7.27
N GLY A 83 -1.80 -3.54 -6.37
CA GLY A 83 -1.84 -2.87 -5.06
C GLY A 83 -1.19 -1.49 -5.02
N VAL A 84 -0.43 -1.11 -6.06
CA VAL A 84 0.24 0.19 -6.14
C VAL A 84 0.15 0.72 -7.57
N VAL A 85 -0.31 1.94 -7.72
CA VAL A 85 -0.31 2.66 -9.00
C VAL A 85 0.68 3.81 -8.93
N VAL A 86 1.66 3.80 -9.82
CA VAL A 86 2.64 4.87 -9.99
C VAL A 86 2.36 5.58 -11.30
N SER A 87 2.22 6.90 -11.25
CA SER A 87 1.91 7.72 -12.43
C SER A 87 2.84 8.91 -12.54
N TYR A 88 3.10 9.34 -13.77
CA TYR A 88 3.88 10.55 -14.06
C TYR A 88 3.11 11.81 -13.66
N THR A 89 3.84 12.85 -13.30
CA THR A 89 3.30 14.20 -13.10
C THR A 89 4.37 15.25 -13.39
N ASN A 90 3.94 16.43 -13.82
CA ASN A 90 4.81 17.61 -13.94
C ASN A 90 4.62 18.58 -12.75
N ASN A 91 3.66 18.30 -11.86
CA ASN A 91 3.31 19.17 -10.75
C ASN A 91 3.99 18.71 -9.45
N SER A 92 4.83 19.56 -8.88
CA SER A 92 5.56 19.24 -7.63
C SER A 92 4.64 19.06 -6.41
N ASN A 93 3.48 19.74 -6.36
CA ASN A 93 2.52 19.54 -5.27
C ASN A 93 1.80 18.18 -5.37
N ILE A 94 1.63 17.67 -6.59
CA ILE A 94 1.12 16.31 -6.81
C ILE A 94 2.20 15.29 -6.47
N GLN A 95 3.45 15.51 -6.91
CA GLN A 95 4.58 14.64 -6.60
C GLN A 95 4.78 14.44 -5.10
N THR A 96 4.67 15.50 -4.31
CA THR A 96 4.84 15.46 -2.84
C THR A 96 3.59 14.97 -2.11
N GLY A 97 2.46 14.83 -2.79
CA GLY A 97 1.17 14.49 -2.21
C GLY A 97 0.43 15.67 -1.56
N LYS A 98 1.02 16.89 -1.58
CA LYS A 98 0.42 18.08 -0.94
C LYS A 98 -0.95 18.41 -1.54
N ALA A 99 -1.08 18.43 -2.87
CA ALA A 99 -2.35 18.72 -3.54
C ALA A 99 -3.47 17.75 -3.14
N PHE A 100 -3.15 16.48 -2.96
CA PHE A 100 -4.11 15.47 -2.48
C PHE A 100 -4.45 15.66 -1.00
N SER A 101 -3.47 16.02 -0.16
CA SER A 101 -3.70 16.30 1.26
C SER A 101 -4.66 17.49 1.46
N GLU A 102 -4.57 18.52 0.63
CA GLU A 102 -5.45 19.70 0.66
C GLU A 102 -6.92 19.35 0.36
N VAL A 103 -7.16 18.26 -0.35
CA VAL A 103 -8.52 17.74 -0.61
C VAL A 103 -8.91 16.56 0.29
N GLY A 104 -8.13 16.32 1.36
CA GLY A 104 -8.43 15.31 2.39
C GLY A 104 -8.00 13.88 2.02
N LEU A 105 -7.16 13.69 1.01
CA LEU A 105 -6.66 12.39 0.59
C LEU A 105 -5.15 12.27 0.80
N GLN A 106 -4.71 11.28 1.55
CA GLN A 106 -3.29 11.00 1.71
C GLN A 106 -2.80 10.01 0.65
N ILE A 107 -1.78 10.39 -0.10
CA ILE A 107 -1.07 9.54 -1.06
C ILE A 107 0.40 9.42 -0.71
N ALA A 108 1.14 8.57 -1.41
CA ALA A 108 2.59 8.49 -1.26
C ALA A 108 3.29 9.40 -2.29
N ALA A 109 4.26 10.16 -1.82
CA ALA A 109 5.12 10.98 -2.69
C ALA A 109 5.86 10.12 -3.73
N GLY A 110 6.12 10.69 -4.89
CA GLY A 110 7.00 10.09 -5.88
C GLY A 110 8.44 10.00 -5.38
N VAL A 111 9.14 8.96 -5.82
CA VAL A 111 10.55 8.72 -5.49
C VAL A 111 11.34 8.41 -6.75
N PRO A 112 12.66 8.67 -6.78
CA PRO A 112 13.52 8.17 -7.84
C PRO A 112 13.44 6.65 -7.91
N LEU A 113 13.41 6.09 -9.13
CA LEU A 113 13.36 4.64 -9.36
C LEU A 113 14.77 4.04 -9.48
N GLN A 114 15.79 4.88 -9.76
CA GLN A 114 17.19 4.50 -9.96
C GLN A 114 17.36 3.50 -11.13
N CYS A 115 16.63 3.76 -12.22
CA CYS A 115 16.65 2.97 -13.45
C CYS A 115 16.89 3.87 -14.69
N ASP A 116 17.85 4.76 -14.58
CA ASP A 116 18.29 5.70 -15.63
C ASP A 116 17.22 6.72 -16.06
N GLU A 117 16.26 7.04 -15.18
CA GLU A 117 15.33 8.14 -15.40
C GLU A 117 16.04 9.50 -15.43
N GLY A 118 15.56 10.42 -16.28
CA GLY A 118 16.11 11.78 -16.39
C GLY A 118 15.88 12.62 -15.11
N GLU A 119 16.63 13.71 -14.99
CA GLU A 119 16.56 14.63 -13.83
C GLU A 119 15.16 15.24 -13.63
N ASP A 120 14.37 15.37 -14.69
CA ASP A 120 13.02 15.91 -14.65
C ASP A 120 11.95 14.87 -14.26
N PHE A 121 12.35 13.64 -13.99
CA PHE A 121 11.40 12.58 -13.64
C PHE A 121 10.63 12.92 -12.36
N LYS A 122 9.33 12.99 -12.49
CA LYS A 122 8.39 13.16 -11.37
C LYS A 122 7.26 12.17 -11.46
N SER A 123 6.93 11.58 -10.34
CA SER A 123 5.82 10.65 -10.22
C SER A 123 5.08 10.85 -8.89
N PHE A 124 3.93 10.20 -8.74
CA PHE A 124 3.23 10.04 -7.47
C PHE A 124 2.72 8.61 -7.37
N ARG A 125 2.39 8.17 -6.15
CA ARG A 125 2.02 6.79 -5.90
C ARG A 125 0.70 6.71 -5.15
N LEU A 126 -0.19 5.85 -5.63
CA LEU A 126 -1.45 5.50 -4.97
C LEU A 126 -1.33 4.09 -4.39
N GLY A 127 -1.39 3.97 -3.06
CA GLY A 127 -1.49 2.69 -2.38
C GLY A 127 -2.94 2.24 -2.29
N LEU A 128 -3.24 1.06 -2.83
CA LEU A 128 -4.61 0.55 -2.99
C LEU A 128 -4.92 -0.64 -2.09
N PHE A 129 -4.00 -1.04 -1.22
CA PHE A 129 -4.23 -2.15 -0.29
C PHE A 129 -4.91 -1.68 0.99
N GLY A 130 -5.52 -2.63 1.68
CA GLY A 130 -6.28 -2.44 2.91
C GLY A 130 -7.72 -2.89 2.73
N LEU A 131 -8.22 -3.66 3.71
CA LEU A 131 -9.56 -4.25 3.65
C LEU A 131 -10.65 -3.20 3.46
N GLU A 132 -10.50 -2.02 4.06
CA GLU A 132 -11.46 -0.91 3.97
C GLU A 132 -11.68 -0.40 2.54
N LYS A 133 -10.66 -0.52 1.67
CA LYS A 133 -10.75 -0.17 0.24
C LYS A 133 -11.37 -1.30 -0.56
N LEU A 134 -11.01 -2.54 -0.22
CA LEU A 134 -11.43 -3.73 -0.95
C LEU A 134 -12.89 -4.11 -0.64
N TYR A 135 -13.37 -3.85 0.58
CA TYR A 135 -14.79 -4.09 0.92
C TYR A 135 -15.79 -3.31 0.07
N ASN A 136 -15.38 -2.18 -0.48
CA ASN A 136 -16.20 -1.38 -1.36
C ASN A 136 -15.36 -0.67 -2.43
N VAL A 137 -15.06 -1.40 -3.50
CA VAL A 137 -14.25 -0.94 -4.64
C VAL A 137 -14.88 0.28 -5.31
N ASP A 138 -16.21 0.30 -5.45
CA ASP A 138 -16.93 1.42 -6.08
C ASP A 138 -16.70 2.72 -5.31
N ARG A 139 -16.96 2.73 -4.01
CA ARG A 139 -16.73 3.90 -3.15
C ARG A 139 -15.27 4.35 -3.20
N THR A 140 -14.33 3.41 -3.21
CA THR A 140 -12.89 3.75 -3.25
C THR A 140 -12.53 4.46 -4.55
N VAL A 141 -13.04 3.98 -5.68
CA VAL A 141 -12.82 4.60 -7.00
C VAL A 141 -13.50 5.96 -7.08
N GLU A 142 -14.73 6.09 -6.60
CA GLU A 142 -15.49 7.35 -6.57
C GLU A 142 -14.79 8.41 -5.72
N THR A 143 -14.34 8.05 -4.50
CA THR A 143 -13.59 8.94 -3.62
C THR A 143 -12.33 9.49 -4.31
N LEU A 144 -11.59 8.62 -5.01
CA LEU A 144 -10.42 9.05 -5.76
C LEU A 144 -10.81 9.93 -6.95
N ALA A 145 -11.90 9.62 -7.66
CA ALA A 145 -12.37 10.41 -8.79
C ALA A 145 -12.74 11.85 -8.36
N GLU A 146 -13.43 12.00 -7.24
CA GLU A 146 -13.78 13.31 -6.67
C GLU A 146 -12.53 14.10 -6.27
N ALA A 147 -11.54 13.44 -5.63
CA ALA A 147 -10.28 14.07 -5.29
C ALA A 147 -9.51 14.54 -6.52
N LEU A 148 -9.41 13.69 -7.56
CA LEU A 148 -8.75 14.04 -8.82
C LEU A 148 -9.43 15.23 -9.52
N ASN A 149 -10.76 15.31 -9.49
CA ASN A 149 -11.48 16.46 -10.05
C ASN A 149 -11.12 17.78 -9.37
N LYS A 150 -10.78 17.76 -8.08
CA LYS A 150 -10.34 18.95 -7.33
C LYS A 150 -8.85 19.25 -7.50
N VAL A 151 -8.02 18.23 -7.63
CA VAL A 151 -6.55 18.36 -7.75
C VAL A 151 -6.13 18.85 -9.14
N TYR A 152 -6.92 18.55 -10.17
CA TYR A 152 -6.63 18.89 -11.58
C TYR A 152 -7.53 20.03 -12.12
N GLN A 153 -8.20 20.77 -11.25
CA GLN A 153 -8.85 22.05 -11.60
C GLN A 153 -7.81 23.17 -11.66
#